data_0514a35a331991fb1a5e260836c3a069
#
_entry.id   0514a35a331991fb1a5e260836c3a069
#
_cell.length_a   1.000
_cell.length_b   1.000
_cell.length_c   1.000
_cell.angle_alpha   90.00
_cell.angle_beta   90.00
_cell.angle_gamma   90.00
#
_symmetry.space_group_name_H-M   'P 1'
#
loop_
_entity.id
_entity.type
_entity.pdbx_description
1 polymer ?
#
loop_
_entity_poly.entity_id
_entity_poly.type
_entity_poly.pdbx_seq_one_letter_code
_entity_poly.pdbx_strand_id
1 'polypeptide(L)'
;MERRVVITGASAITPIGNSREAIFANLTNGVSGVKPLKSDGLLTSHIHSKVFGTVSDPIDYDFKRRDRKTMGPVAYYACETAKRAIAASGLEPEFIQSGRMGAAFGSTHGSPTVQRGIYRTFFNETDARLTSIGAVDYLKSMVHTTAVNITKMFGITGRVISSSTACTTSSQSIGFGYEAIKFGLQDAMLCGGADEYDTTTVAVFDNLLACSTAYNESPERTPRPFDKDRDGLVVGEGAGALVLEAYDHA
;
A
#
# COMPACT_ATOMS: atom_id res chain seq x y z
N MET A 1 31.39 13.84 -0.65
CA MET A 1 31.52 12.35 -0.57
C MET A 1 30.13 11.77 -0.68
N GLU A 2 29.96 10.70 -1.44
CA GLU A 2 28.69 9.97 -1.46
C GLU A 2 28.49 9.25 -0.13
N ARG A 3 27.31 9.43 0.49
CA ARG A 3 26.98 8.76 1.73
C ARG A 3 26.58 7.31 1.49
N ARG A 4 27.04 6.41 2.32
CA ARG A 4 26.52 5.04 2.39
C ARG A 4 25.12 5.07 3.00
N VAL A 5 24.19 4.31 2.43
CA VAL A 5 22.78 4.22 2.89
C VAL A 5 22.52 2.82 3.41
N VAL A 6 21.84 2.70 4.55
CA VAL A 6 21.49 1.44 5.19
C VAL A 6 19.99 1.38 5.51
N ILE A 7 19.46 0.17 5.68
CA ILE A 7 18.09 -0.08 6.15
C ILE A 7 18.16 -0.31 7.65
N THR A 8 17.44 0.49 8.43
CA THR A 8 17.39 0.37 9.90
C THR A 8 16.03 -0.11 10.39
N GLY A 9 14.96 0.06 9.60
CA GLY A 9 13.63 -0.43 9.93
C GLY A 9 12.93 -1.01 8.72
N ALA A 10 12.14 -2.06 8.94
CA ALA A 10 11.34 -2.71 7.89
C ALA A 10 10.05 -3.27 8.47
N SER A 11 8.98 -3.19 7.69
CA SER A 11 7.68 -3.77 8.02
C SER A 11 6.88 -4.06 6.76
N ALA A 12 5.99 -5.05 6.84
CA ALA A 12 5.03 -5.34 5.79
C ALA A 12 3.69 -5.81 6.36
N ILE A 13 2.64 -5.58 5.58
CA ILE A 13 1.29 -6.12 5.75
C ILE A 13 0.96 -6.81 4.43
N THR A 14 0.67 -8.11 4.48
CA THR A 14 0.50 -8.94 3.28
C THR A 14 -0.63 -9.94 3.45
N PRO A 15 -1.13 -10.55 2.35
CA PRO A 15 -2.12 -11.64 2.43
C PRO A 15 -1.66 -12.89 3.19
N ILE A 16 -0.36 -13.05 3.44
CA ILE A 16 0.23 -14.16 4.18
C ILE A 16 0.66 -13.81 5.61
N GLY A 17 0.34 -12.62 6.07
CA GLY A 17 0.62 -12.18 7.43
C GLY A 17 0.90 -10.70 7.55
N ASN A 18 0.83 -10.20 8.77
CA ASN A 18 1.01 -8.80 9.11
C ASN A 18 2.12 -8.56 10.16
N SER A 19 2.91 -9.58 10.47
CA SER A 19 4.15 -9.48 11.26
C SER A 19 5.30 -10.18 10.54
N ARG A 20 6.54 -9.81 10.89
CA ARG A 20 7.74 -10.43 10.31
C ARG A 20 7.76 -11.93 10.50
N GLU A 21 7.41 -12.38 11.71
CA GLU A 21 7.40 -13.80 12.10
C GLU A 21 6.36 -14.59 11.32
N ALA A 22 5.14 -14.06 11.22
CA ALA A 22 4.05 -14.69 10.48
C ALA A 22 4.36 -14.77 8.97
N ILE A 23 4.85 -13.68 8.38
CA ILE A 23 5.25 -13.64 6.96
C ILE A 23 6.36 -14.65 6.70
N PHE A 24 7.40 -14.68 7.53
CA PHE A 24 8.52 -15.60 7.38
C PHE A 24 8.09 -17.05 7.52
N ALA A 25 7.29 -17.38 8.55
CA ALA A 25 6.77 -18.72 8.76
C ALA A 25 5.91 -19.19 7.58
N ASN A 26 5.01 -18.34 7.09
CA ASN A 26 4.13 -18.68 5.97
C ASN A 26 4.89 -18.81 4.65
N LEU A 27 5.91 -17.97 4.40
CA LEU A 27 6.79 -18.13 3.24
C LEU A 27 7.55 -19.45 3.26
N THR A 28 8.15 -19.81 4.41
CA THR A 28 8.92 -21.06 4.55
C THR A 28 8.06 -22.31 4.46
N ASN A 29 6.79 -22.21 4.85
CA ASN A 29 5.83 -23.32 4.77
C ASN A 29 5.06 -23.34 3.42
N GLY A 30 5.37 -22.44 2.48
CA GLY A 30 4.71 -22.39 1.17
C GLY A 30 3.22 -22.03 1.24
N VAL A 31 2.80 -21.28 2.26
CA VAL A 31 1.40 -20.87 2.42
C VAL A 31 1.06 -19.80 1.37
N SER A 32 0.00 -20.07 0.60
CA SER A 32 -0.55 -19.10 -0.36
C SER A 32 -1.49 -18.11 0.33
N GLY A 33 -1.32 -16.82 0.00
CA GLY A 33 -2.27 -15.77 0.41
C GLY A 33 -3.42 -15.57 -0.59
N VAL A 34 -3.43 -16.32 -1.69
CA VAL A 34 -4.47 -16.22 -2.72
C VAL A 34 -5.72 -17.00 -2.27
N LYS A 35 -6.88 -16.37 -2.44
CA LYS A 35 -8.18 -16.88 -1.99
C LYS A 35 -9.23 -16.72 -3.08
N PRO A 36 -10.36 -17.47 -2.98
CA PRO A 36 -11.50 -17.23 -3.85
C PRO A 36 -12.03 -15.82 -3.74
N LEU A 37 -12.41 -15.23 -4.86
CA LEU A 37 -13.00 -13.90 -4.93
C LEU A 37 -14.33 -13.88 -4.16
N LYS A 38 -14.46 -12.95 -3.22
CA LYS A 38 -15.73 -12.72 -2.53
C LYS A 38 -16.72 -12.08 -3.50
N SER A 39 -17.95 -12.59 -3.53
CA SER A 39 -19.00 -12.00 -4.35
C SER A 39 -19.29 -10.57 -3.91
N ASP A 40 -19.25 -9.64 -4.84
CA ASP A 40 -19.74 -8.26 -4.71
C ASP A 40 -20.92 -8.05 -5.69
N GLY A 41 -21.80 -9.03 -5.71
CA GLY A 41 -23.02 -9.03 -6.55
C GLY A 41 -22.71 -8.92 -8.04
N LEU A 42 -23.38 -7.97 -8.70
CA LEU A 42 -23.28 -7.80 -10.15
C LEU A 42 -21.84 -7.46 -10.60
N LEU A 43 -21.06 -6.77 -9.78
CA LEU A 43 -19.68 -6.37 -10.16
C LEU A 43 -18.77 -7.56 -10.39
N THR A 44 -18.96 -8.66 -9.64
CA THR A 44 -18.12 -9.85 -9.78
C THR A 44 -18.64 -10.87 -10.76
N SER A 45 -19.90 -10.76 -11.23
CA SER A 45 -20.51 -11.72 -12.13
C SER A 45 -19.84 -11.77 -13.50
N HIS A 46 -19.32 -10.64 -13.98
CA HIS A 46 -18.68 -10.49 -15.29
C HIS A 46 -17.16 -10.59 -15.27
N ILE A 47 -16.54 -10.78 -14.12
CA ILE A 47 -15.08 -10.97 -13.98
C ILE A 47 -14.75 -12.45 -14.17
N HIS A 48 -13.78 -12.75 -15.04
CA HIS A 48 -13.34 -14.12 -15.33
C HIS A 48 -12.45 -14.69 -14.24
N SER A 49 -11.51 -13.88 -13.72
CA SER A 49 -10.66 -14.26 -12.59
C SER A 49 -11.47 -14.30 -11.30
N LYS A 50 -11.48 -15.44 -10.63
CA LYS A 50 -12.20 -15.64 -9.35
C LYS A 50 -11.26 -15.78 -8.16
N VAL A 51 -10.04 -15.27 -8.28
CA VAL A 51 -8.99 -15.37 -7.26
C VAL A 51 -8.39 -14.00 -6.96
N PHE A 52 -7.98 -13.79 -5.70
CA PHE A 52 -7.37 -12.54 -5.24
C PHE A 52 -6.55 -12.74 -3.96
N GLY A 53 -5.66 -11.79 -3.63
CA GLY A 53 -4.87 -11.77 -2.41
C GLY A 53 -5.24 -10.62 -1.50
N THR A 54 -6.06 -10.84 -0.47
CA THR A 54 -6.37 -9.81 0.52
C THR A 54 -5.77 -10.10 1.88
N VAL A 55 -5.46 -9.04 2.61
CA VAL A 55 -5.06 -9.10 4.01
C VAL A 55 -6.21 -9.70 4.82
N SER A 56 -5.93 -10.81 5.50
CA SER A 56 -6.95 -11.61 6.18
C SER A 56 -6.96 -11.44 7.67
N ASP A 57 -5.79 -11.18 8.23
CA ASP A 57 -5.63 -11.03 9.66
C ASP A 57 -6.17 -9.67 10.08
N PRO A 58 -7.01 -9.61 11.13
CA PRO A 58 -7.48 -8.35 11.66
C PRO A 58 -6.29 -7.52 12.13
N ILE A 59 -6.26 -6.25 11.73
CA ILE A 59 -5.25 -5.29 12.16
C ILE A 59 -5.94 -4.33 13.13
N ASP A 60 -5.45 -4.28 14.35
CA ASP A 60 -5.89 -3.26 15.31
C ASP A 60 -5.16 -1.95 15.02
N TYR A 61 -5.89 -1.02 14.42
CA TYR A 61 -5.39 0.30 14.09
C TYR A 61 -5.57 1.26 15.28
N ASP A 62 -4.59 1.29 16.17
CA ASP A 62 -4.54 2.26 17.26
C ASP A 62 -4.16 3.67 16.75
N PHE A 63 -5.07 4.26 15.97
CA PHE A 63 -4.90 5.60 15.43
C PHE A 63 -5.87 6.59 16.08
N LYS A 64 -5.39 7.79 16.40
CA LYS A 64 -6.23 8.86 16.92
C LYS A 64 -7.35 9.20 15.93
N ARG A 65 -8.55 9.51 16.45
CA ARG A 65 -9.72 9.86 15.62
C ARG A 65 -9.41 10.96 14.58
N ARG A 66 -8.60 11.95 14.94
CA ARG A 66 -8.20 13.05 14.05
C ARG A 66 -7.40 12.56 12.83
N ASP A 67 -6.58 11.53 13.02
CA ASP A 67 -5.71 10.99 11.97
C ASP A 67 -6.51 10.11 11.02
N ARG A 68 -7.40 9.27 11.56
CA ARG A 68 -8.31 8.41 10.78
C ARG A 68 -9.24 9.19 9.86
N LYS A 69 -9.55 10.46 10.15
CA LYS A 69 -10.51 11.26 9.39
C LYS A 69 -10.15 11.38 7.90
N THR A 70 -8.86 11.39 7.56
CA THR A 70 -8.35 11.56 6.18
C THR A 70 -7.86 10.26 5.55
N MET A 71 -8.07 9.11 6.20
CA MET A 71 -7.59 7.82 5.73
C MET A 71 -8.69 7.03 5.01
N GLY A 72 -8.43 6.57 3.79
CA GLY A 72 -9.08 5.43 3.17
C GLY A 72 -8.36 4.12 3.55
N PRO A 73 -8.85 2.93 3.15
CA PRO A 73 -8.22 1.65 3.50
C PRO A 73 -6.73 1.59 3.18
N VAL A 74 -6.30 2.06 2.01
CA VAL A 74 -4.88 2.10 1.61
C VAL A 74 -4.01 2.90 2.58
N ALA A 75 -4.54 4.02 3.10
CA ALA A 75 -3.80 4.85 4.04
C ALA A 75 -3.68 4.20 5.43
N TYR A 76 -4.65 3.36 5.83
CA TYR A 76 -4.52 2.55 7.04
C TYR A 76 -3.35 1.57 6.93
N TYR A 77 -3.25 0.83 5.82
CA TYR A 77 -2.12 -0.07 5.58
C TYR A 77 -0.79 0.68 5.57
N ALA A 78 -0.72 1.79 4.84
CA ALA A 78 0.47 2.60 4.74
C ALA A 78 0.94 3.14 6.10
N CYS A 79 0.03 3.73 6.89
CA CYS A 79 0.36 4.31 8.18
C CYS A 79 0.73 3.25 9.23
N GLU A 80 0.07 2.10 9.24
CA GLU A 80 0.41 1.02 10.17
C GLU A 80 1.76 0.40 9.84
N THR A 81 2.03 0.16 8.55
CA THR A 81 3.33 -0.35 8.13
C THR A 81 4.44 0.66 8.44
N ALA A 82 4.21 1.96 8.19
CA ALA A 82 5.12 3.04 8.54
C ALA A 82 5.41 3.09 10.05
N LYS A 83 4.35 2.98 10.89
CA LYS A 83 4.47 2.95 12.36
C LYS A 83 5.40 1.84 12.83
N ARG A 84 5.22 0.64 12.29
CA ARG A 84 6.05 -0.52 12.65
C ARG A 84 7.48 -0.39 12.14
N ALA A 85 7.70 0.11 10.92
CA ALA A 85 9.04 0.32 10.39
C ALA A 85 9.82 1.39 11.17
N ILE A 86 9.16 2.50 11.55
CA ILE A 86 9.74 3.54 12.40
C ILE A 86 10.08 2.98 13.78
N ALA A 87 9.18 2.23 14.41
CA ALA A 87 9.46 1.60 15.70
C ALA A 87 10.64 0.63 15.63
N ALA A 88 10.79 -0.12 14.53
CA ALA A 88 11.91 -1.03 14.32
C ALA A 88 13.25 -0.32 14.08
N SER A 89 13.24 0.92 13.57
CA SER A 89 14.47 1.70 13.34
C SER A 89 15.06 2.30 14.61
N GLY A 90 14.27 2.45 15.66
CA GLY A 90 14.70 3.10 16.90
C GLY A 90 14.84 4.62 16.80
N LEU A 91 14.37 5.25 15.72
CA LEU A 91 14.43 6.71 15.56
C LEU A 91 13.52 7.42 16.56
N GLU A 92 14.09 8.40 17.27
CA GLU A 92 13.36 9.20 18.25
C GLU A 92 12.42 10.22 17.60
N PRO A 93 11.28 10.54 18.23
CA PRO A 93 10.29 11.48 17.70
C PRO A 93 10.88 12.86 17.35
N GLU A 94 11.82 13.34 18.14
CA GLU A 94 12.49 14.63 17.94
C GLU A 94 13.27 14.64 16.63
N PHE A 95 13.94 13.53 16.28
CA PHE A 95 14.65 13.41 15.02
C PHE A 95 13.66 13.31 13.84
N ILE A 96 12.60 12.50 13.98
CA ILE A 96 11.57 12.32 12.94
C ILE A 96 10.96 13.67 12.54
N GLN A 97 10.75 14.57 13.52
CA GLN A 97 10.12 15.90 13.34
C GLN A 97 11.11 17.02 13.02
N SER A 98 12.41 16.74 13.01
CA SER A 98 13.47 17.75 12.87
C SER A 98 13.65 18.36 11.48
N GLY A 99 12.96 17.82 10.45
CA GLY A 99 13.20 18.16 9.04
C GLY A 99 14.33 17.37 8.39
N ARG A 100 15.09 16.58 9.17
CA ARG A 100 16.18 15.71 8.68
C ARG A 100 15.67 14.35 8.17
N MET A 101 14.44 13.97 8.53
CA MET A 101 13.75 12.80 8.02
C MET A 101 12.68 13.22 7.02
N GLY A 102 12.67 12.57 5.85
CA GLY A 102 11.64 12.71 4.82
C GLY A 102 10.84 11.42 4.63
N ALA A 103 9.89 11.46 3.69
CA ALA A 103 9.10 10.32 3.27
C ALA A 103 8.98 10.25 1.75
N ALA A 104 9.18 9.06 1.18
CA ALA A 104 8.86 8.72 -0.20
C ALA A 104 7.93 7.50 -0.19
N PHE A 105 6.65 7.71 -0.45
CA PHE A 105 5.65 6.65 -0.29
C PHE A 105 4.55 6.80 -1.35
N GLY A 106 4.13 5.70 -1.94
CA GLY A 106 3.21 5.76 -3.06
C GLY A 106 2.08 4.74 -3.03
N SER A 107 1.22 4.89 -4.03
CA SER A 107 0.11 3.98 -4.33
C SER A 107 -0.18 4.05 -5.83
N THR A 108 -0.66 2.95 -6.39
CA THR A 108 -1.07 2.91 -7.79
C THR A 108 -2.34 3.72 -8.03
N HIS A 109 -3.33 3.57 -7.16
CA HIS A 109 -4.67 4.12 -7.35
C HIS A 109 -5.15 5.07 -6.24
N GLY A 110 -4.43 5.19 -5.12
CA GLY A 110 -4.98 5.78 -3.91
C GLY A 110 -6.00 4.83 -3.27
N SER A 111 -7.21 5.32 -2.98
CA SER A 111 -8.28 4.45 -2.44
C SER A 111 -9.39 4.21 -3.47
N PRO A 112 -9.32 3.13 -4.27
CA PRO A 112 -10.36 2.79 -5.25
C PRO A 112 -11.71 2.51 -4.59
N THR A 113 -11.76 1.98 -3.38
CA THR A 113 -13.03 1.83 -2.62
C THR A 113 -13.72 3.17 -2.39
N VAL A 114 -12.97 4.20 -2.01
CA VAL A 114 -13.51 5.55 -1.82
C VAL A 114 -13.89 6.19 -3.15
N GLN A 115 -13.06 6.03 -4.19
CA GLN A 115 -13.37 6.50 -5.55
C GLN A 115 -14.68 5.91 -6.06
N ARG A 116 -14.86 4.61 -5.91
CA ARG A 116 -16.12 3.92 -6.27
C ARG A 116 -17.34 4.51 -5.54
N GLY A 117 -17.19 4.84 -4.26
CA GLY A 117 -18.22 5.52 -3.47
C GLY A 117 -18.58 6.89 -4.03
N ILE A 118 -17.57 7.69 -4.40
CA ILE A 118 -17.74 9.00 -5.04
C ILE A 118 -18.48 8.85 -6.37
N TYR A 119 -18.03 7.96 -7.26
CA TYR A 119 -18.66 7.75 -8.57
C TYR A 119 -20.08 7.22 -8.46
N ARG A 120 -20.38 6.33 -7.52
CA ARG A 120 -21.76 5.90 -7.25
C ARG A 120 -22.68 7.08 -6.94
N THR A 121 -22.21 8.07 -6.20
CA THR A 121 -22.98 9.28 -5.90
C THR A 121 -23.18 10.15 -7.13
N PHE A 122 -22.16 10.29 -7.99
CA PHE A 122 -22.25 11.06 -9.23
C PHE A 122 -23.22 10.45 -10.23
N PHE A 123 -23.22 9.13 -10.38
CA PHE A 123 -23.99 8.42 -11.41
C PHE A 123 -25.34 7.89 -10.90
N ASN A 124 -25.71 8.18 -9.65
CA ASN A 124 -27.03 7.88 -9.14
C ASN A 124 -28.01 8.98 -9.60
N GLU A 125 -28.65 8.75 -10.75
CA GLU A 125 -29.55 9.71 -11.40
C GLU A 125 -30.76 10.11 -10.54
N THR A 126 -31.15 9.27 -9.56
CA THR A 126 -32.32 9.51 -8.71
C THR A 126 -32.04 10.44 -7.55
N ASP A 127 -30.78 10.58 -7.12
CA ASP A 127 -30.39 11.42 -5.98
C ASP A 127 -28.91 11.90 -6.11
N ALA A 128 -28.59 12.51 -7.24
CA ALA A 128 -27.25 13.06 -7.48
C ALA A 128 -26.95 14.29 -6.63
N ARG A 129 -26.90 14.11 -5.30
CA ARG A 129 -26.51 15.17 -4.37
C ARG A 129 -24.97 15.30 -4.38
N LEU A 130 -24.43 16.06 -5.33
CA LEU A 130 -22.99 16.38 -5.36
C LEU A 130 -22.51 16.98 -4.05
N THR A 131 -23.38 17.63 -3.31
CA THR A 131 -23.12 18.17 -1.96
C THR A 131 -22.91 17.09 -0.89
N SER A 132 -23.27 15.83 -1.17
CA SER A 132 -23.02 14.72 -0.24
C SER A 132 -21.59 14.18 -0.32
N ILE A 133 -20.83 14.55 -1.38
CA ILE A 133 -19.41 14.17 -1.50
C ILE A 133 -18.59 15.12 -0.65
N GLY A 134 -18.02 14.59 0.42
CA GLY A 134 -17.15 15.36 1.31
C GLY A 134 -15.78 15.65 0.69
N ALA A 135 -15.24 16.86 0.93
CA ALA A 135 -13.87 17.19 0.56
C ALA A 135 -12.86 16.16 1.14
N VAL A 136 -13.17 15.59 2.29
CA VAL A 136 -12.35 14.56 2.93
C VAL A 136 -12.33 13.26 2.12
N ASP A 137 -13.45 12.87 1.50
CA ASP A 137 -13.49 11.65 0.69
C ASP A 137 -12.69 11.83 -0.60
N TYR A 138 -12.72 13.04 -1.16
CA TYR A 138 -11.84 13.38 -2.27
C TYR A 138 -10.36 13.23 -1.89
N LEU A 139 -9.94 13.75 -0.72
CA LEU A 139 -8.56 13.60 -0.24
C LEU A 139 -8.17 12.13 -0.02
N LYS A 140 -9.08 11.29 0.51
CA LYS A 140 -8.85 9.85 0.69
C LYS A 140 -8.64 9.11 -0.62
N SER A 141 -9.29 9.57 -1.70
CA SER A 141 -9.27 8.90 -3.01
C SER A 141 -7.99 9.10 -3.80
N MET A 142 -7.18 10.11 -3.44
CA MET A 142 -6.01 10.51 -4.24
C MET A 142 -4.79 9.63 -3.97
N VAL A 143 -3.91 9.46 -4.96
CA VAL A 143 -2.71 8.60 -4.85
C VAL A 143 -1.74 9.06 -3.77
N HIS A 144 -1.66 10.36 -3.49
CA HIS A 144 -0.78 10.91 -2.45
C HIS A 144 -1.31 10.69 -1.01
N THR A 145 -2.48 10.11 -0.84
CA THR A 145 -3.11 9.89 0.47
C THR A 145 -2.19 9.09 1.42
N THR A 146 -1.37 8.18 0.88
CA THR A 146 -0.42 7.38 1.65
C THR A 146 0.68 8.25 2.27
N ALA A 147 1.43 8.97 1.44
CA ALA A 147 2.53 9.84 1.88
C ALA A 147 2.06 10.95 2.82
N VAL A 148 0.93 11.61 2.49
CA VAL A 148 0.38 12.71 3.28
C VAL A 148 -0.10 12.25 4.66
N ASN A 149 -0.82 11.11 4.75
CA ASN A 149 -1.28 10.63 6.05
C ASN A 149 -0.11 10.15 6.92
N ILE A 150 0.92 9.53 6.34
CA ILE A 150 2.16 9.18 7.05
C ILE A 150 2.82 10.43 7.62
N THR A 151 3.12 11.43 6.78
CA THR A 151 3.84 12.63 7.22
C THR A 151 3.07 13.40 8.27
N LYS A 152 1.75 13.52 8.11
CA LYS A 152 0.86 14.13 9.10
C LYS A 152 0.86 13.37 10.43
N MET A 153 0.81 12.04 10.38
CA MET A 153 0.70 11.19 11.57
C MET A 153 1.96 11.24 12.43
N PHE A 154 3.13 11.19 11.80
CA PHE A 154 4.42 11.15 12.50
C PHE A 154 5.07 12.54 12.65
N GLY A 155 4.49 13.58 12.06
CA GLY A 155 5.06 14.93 12.10
C GLY A 155 6.32 15.06 11.26
N ILE A 156 6.48 14.28 10.19
CA ILE A 156 7.63 14.36 9.28
C ILE A 156 7.54 15.69 8.54
N THR A 157 8.57 16.53 8.69
CA THR A 157 8.64 17.88 8.11
C THR A 157 9.73 18.01 7.04
N GLY A 158 10.50 16.95 6.80
CA GLY A 158 11.47 16.88 5.72
C GLY A 158 10.82 16.69 4.35
N ARG A 159 11.60 16.22 3.38
CA ARG A 159 11.15 16.05 2.00
C ARG A 159 10.00 15.03 1.90
N VAL A 160 8.93 15.39 1.19
CA VAL A 160 7.80 14.50 0.92
C VAL A 160 7.72 14.22 -0.58
N ILE A 161 7.74 12.95 -0.96
CA ILE A 161 7.61 12.48 -2.34
C ILE A 161 6.45 11.49 -2.37
N SER A 162 5.42 11.81 -3.15
CA SER A 162 4.36 10.86 -3.49
C SER A 162 4.63 10.32 -4.89
N SER A 163 4.92 9.03 -5.01
CA SER A 163 5.14 8.36 -6.29
C SER A 163 3.91 7.56 -6.72
N SER A 164 3.71 7.48 -8.03
CA SER A 164 2.71 6.59 -8.64
C SER A 164 3.22 6.19 -10.01
N THR A 165 3.79 4.99 -10.10
CA THR A 165 4.37 4.39 -11.31
C THR A 165 3.92 2.95 -11.44
N ALA A 166 2.64 2.71 -11.15
CA ALA A 166 2.01 1.39 -11.16
C ALA A 166 2.83 0.36 -10.33
N CYS A 167 3.11 -0.82 -10.87
CA CYS A 167 3.78 -1.92 -10.16
C CYS A 167 5.18 -1.57 -9.62
N THR A 168 5.83 -0.52 -10.11
CA THR A 168 7.16 -0.08 -9.68
C THR A 168 7.14 1.06 -8.66
N THR A 169 5.95 1.50 -8.22
CA THR A 169 5.77 2.63 -7.30
C THR A 169 6.63 2.53 -6.04
N SER A 170 6.58 1.38 -5.34
CA SER A 170 7.35 1.18 -4.12
C SER A 170 8.86 1.16 -4.37
N SER A 171 9.30 0.53 -5.47
CA SER A 171 10.72 0.49 -5.86
C SER A 171 11.25 1.89 -6.17
N GLN A 172 10.46 2.72 -6.87
CA GLN A 172 10.82 4.12 -7.11
C GLN A 172 10.86 4.94 -5.83
N SER A 173 9.91 4.74 -4.92
CA SER A 173 9.93 5.38 -3.60
C SER A 173 11.22 5.09 -2.83
N ILE A 174 11.68 3.84 -2.86
CA ILE A 174 12.94 3.43 -2.24
C ILE A 174 14.12 4.11 -2.96
N GLY A 175 14.12 4.14 -4.30
CA GLY A 175 15.14 4.82 -5.09
C GLY A 175 15.25 6.32 -4.75
N PHE A 176 14.14 7.04 -4.70
CA PHE A 176 14.12 8.45 -4.33
C PHE A 176 14.62 8.69 -2.89
N GLY A 177 14.27 7.80 -1.96
CA GLY A 177 14.78 7.87 -0.59
C GLY A 177 16.28 7.63 -0.52
N TYR A 178 16.77 6.61 -1.23
CA TYR A 178 18.18 6.32 -1.35
C TYR A 178 18.96 7.52 -1.91
N GLU A 179 18.49 8.10 -3.01
CA GLU A 179 19.12 9.26 -3.64
C GLU A 179 19.12 10.49 -2.71
N ALA A 180 18.01 10.75 -2.02
CA ALA A 180 17.90 11.86 -1.08
C ALA A 180 18.95 11.77 0.03
N ILE A 181 19.21 10.58 0.56
CA ILE A 181 20.22 10.36 1.61
C ILE A 181 21.63 10.39 1.01
N LYS A 182 21.84 9.67 -0.09
CA LYS A 182 23.14 9.57 -0.76
C LYS A 182 23.72 10.93 -1.11
N PHE A 183 22.86 11.85 -1.57
CA PHE A 183 23.27 13.22 -1.95
C PHE A 183 23.16 14.24 -0.81
N GLY A 184 22.87 13.81 0.42
CA GLY A 184 22.88 14.67 1.60
C GLY A 184 21.67 15.61 1.72
N LEU A 185 20.57 15.32 1.00
CA LEU A 185 19.34 16.11 1.07
C LEU A 185 18.52 15.76 2.32
N GLN A 186 18.64 14.54 2.82
CA GLN A 186 18.02 14.03 4.04
C GLN A 186 19.01 13.11 4.77
N ASP A 187 18.83 12.89 6.06
CA ASP A 187 19.62 11.92 6.81
C ASP A 187 18.89 10.60 6.99
N ALA A 188 17.57 10.63 6.98
CA ALA A 188 16.71 9.45 6.94
C ALA A 188 15.52 9.64 5.99
N MET A 189 15.01 8.53 5.46
CA MET A 189 13.81 8.49 4.61
C MET A 189 12.96 7.28 4.95
N LEU A 190 11.66 7.51 5.16
CA LEU A 190 10.66 6.45 5.18
C LEU A 190 10.18 6.19 3.75
N CYS A 191 10.38 4.98 3.25
CA CYS A 191 10.12 4.62 1.86
C CYS A 191 9.18 3.43 1.77
N GLY A 192 8.34 3.39 0.74
CA GLY A 192 7.48 2.24 0.51
C GLY A 192 6.29 2.49 -0.39
N GLY A 193 5.30 1.65 -0.25
CA GLY A 193 4.03 1.77 -0.96
C GLY A 193 2.95 0.88 -0.37
N ALA A 194 1.72 1.20 -0.74
CA ALA A 194 0.54 0.46 -0.34
C ALA A 194 -0.51 0.51 -1.45
N ASP A 195 -1.20 -0.61 -1.63
CA ASP A 195 -2.40 -0.68 -2.44
C ASP A 195 -3.48 -1.48 -1.71
N GLU A 196 -4.74 -1.09 -1.91
CA GLU A 196 -5.91 -1.79 -1.38
C GLU A 196 -6.61 -2.56 -2.49
N TYR A 197 -7.29 -3.63 -2.11
CA TYR A 197 -8.16 -4.36 -2.99
C TYR A 197 -9.48 -3.61 -3.23
N ASP A 198 -9.88 -3.55 -4.50
CA ASP A 198 -11.24 -3.23 -4.91
C ASP A 198 -11.61 -4.02 -6.19
N THR A 199 -12.87 -4.39 -6.32
CA THR A 199 -13.36 -5.16 -7.48
C THR A 199 -13.12 -4.41 -8.81
N THR A 200 -13.12 -3.07 -8.80
CA THR A 200 -12.83 -2.27 -9.99
C THR A 200 -11.38 -2.45 -10.47
N THR A 201 -10.44 -2.62 -9.54
CA THR A 201 -9.03 -2.90 -9.89
C THR A 201 -8.89 -4.27 -10.55
N VAL A 202 -9.59 -5.30 -10.02
CA VAL A 202 -9.62 -6.63 -10.64
C VAL A 202 -10.20 -6.55 -12.05
N ALA A 203 -11.33 -5.86 -12.21
CA ALA A 203 -12.00 -5.74 -13.50
C ALA A 203 -11.11 -5.12 -14.60
N VAL A 204 -10.26 -4.15 -14.25
CA VAL A 204 -9.32 -3.54 -15.21
C VAL A 204 -8.33 -4.58 -15.74
N PHE A 205 -7.70 -5.36 -14.85
CA PHE A 205 -6.73 -6.39 -15.26
C PHE A 205 -7.39 -7.60 -15.93
N ASP A 206 -8.61 -7.93 -15.52
CA ASP A 206 -9.41 -8.98 -16.14
C ASP A 206 -9.79 -8.64 -17.59
N ASN A 207 -10.25 -7.41 -17.83
CA ASN A 207 -10.54 -6.92 -19.17
C ASN A 207 -9.30 -6.85 -20.09
N LEU A 208 -8.11 -6.67 -19.50
CA LEU A 208 -6.84 -6.74 -20.23
C LEU A 208 -6.40 -8.18 -20.51
N LEU A 209 -7.16 -9.18 -20.07
CA LEU A 209 -6.81 -10.61 -20.12
C LEU A 209 -5.46 -10.90 -19.42
N ALA A 210 -5.15 -10.12 -18.40
CA ALA A 210 -3.89 -10.23 -17.66
C ALA A 210 -4.00 -11.05 -16.37
N CYS A 211 -5.23 -11.32 -15.91
CA CYS A 211 -5.48 -12.09 -14.69
C CYS A 211 -5.39 -13.59 -14.92
N SER A 212 -4.94 -14.31 -13.88
CA SER A 212 -5.04 -15.76 -13.83
C SER A 212 -6.50 -16.21 -13.76
N THR A 213 -6.89 -17.16 -14.61
CA THR A 213 -8.25 -17.70 -14.70
C THR A 213 -8.30 -19.23 -14.68
N ALA A 214 -7.22 -19.91 -15.07
CA ALA A 214 -7.15 -21.36 -15.13
C ALA A 214 -7.16 -22.02 -13.74
N TYR A 215 -6.89 -21.25 -12.69
CA TYR A 215 -6.76 -21.75 -11.30
C TYR A 215 -7.87 -21.21 -10.37
N ASN A 216 -9.02 -20.80 -10.91
CA ASN A 216 -10.14 -20.32 -10.12
C ASN A 216 -10.60 -21.30 -9.03
N GLU A 217 -10.57 -22.61 -9.32
CA GLU A 217 -10.96 -23.68 -8.41
C GLU A 217 -9.80 -24.19 -7.51
N SER A 218 -8.59 -23.65 -7.72
CA SER A 218 -7.39 -24.02 -6.96
C SER A 218 -6.51 -22.78 -6.72
N PRO A 219 -7.01 -21.80 -5.96
CA PRO A 219 -6.40 -20.49 -5.81
C PRO A 219 -4.96 -20.53 -5.26
N GLU A 220 -4.64 -21.55 -4.46
CA GLU A 220 -3.29 -21.74 -3.91
C GLU A 220 -2.23 -22.06 -4.98
N ARG A 221 -2.64 -22.40 -6.20
CA ARG A 221 -1.76 -22.76 -7.31
C ARG A 221 -1.39 -21.60 -8.23
N THR A 222 -1.91 -20.41 -8.01
CA THR A 222 -1.63 -19.22 -8.82
C THR A 222 -1.10 -18.08 -7.92
N PRO A 223 -0.31 -17.10 -8.42
CA PRO A 223 0.00 -16.78 -9.82
C PRO A 223 1.17 -17.55 -10.46
N ARG A 224 1.89 -18.41 -9.76
CA ARG A 224 2.97 -19.26 -10.29
C ARG A 224 4.06 -18.49 -11.08
N PRO A 225 4.67 -17.43 -10.53
CA PRO A 225 5.68 -16.68 -11.25
C PRO A 225 6.83 -17.61 -11.69
N PHE A 226 7.36 -17.38 -12.89
CA PHE A 226 8.39 -18.18 -13.56
C PHE A 226 8.00 -19.62 -13.97
N ASP A 227 6.84 -20.11 -13.58
CA ASP A 227 6.36 -21.42 -14.02
C ASP A 227 5.95 -21.37 -15.51
N LYS A 228 6.17 -22.50 -16.23
CA LYS A 228 5.77 -22.61 -17.65
C LYS A 228 4.25 -22.56 -17.84
N ASP A 229 3.50 -23.03 -16.85
CA ASP A 229 2.05 -23.11 -16.87
C ASP A 229 1.37 -21.90 -16.21
N ARG A 230 2.12 -20.78 -16.00
CA ARG A 230 1.52 -19.52 -15.52
C ARG A 230 0.54 -18.96 -16.54
N ASP A 231 -0.56 -18.42 -16.08
CA ASP A 231 -1.65 -17.94 -16.94
C ASP A 231 -2.04 -16.47 -16.68
N GLY A 232 -1.38 -15.80 -15.74
CA GLY A 232 -1.65 -14.40 -15.45
C GLY A 232 -1.30 -14.00 -14.02
N LEU A 233 -1.58 -12.74 -13.70
CA LEU A 233 -1.40 -12.17 -12.36
C LEU A 233 -2.61 -12.42 -11.46
N VAL A 234 -2.42 -12.26 -10.16
CA VAL A 234 -3.48 -12.19 -9.16
C VAL A 234 -3.45 -10.82 -8.49
N VAL A 235 -4.55 -10.09 -8.53
CA VAL A 235 -4.66 -8.79 -7.86
C VAL A 235 -4.64 -9.00 -6.35
N GLY A 236 -3.85 -8.19 -5.65
CA GLY A 236 -3.70 -8.27 -4.21
C GLY A 236 -3.73 -6.90 -3.54
N GLU A 237 -3.70 -6.90 -2.23
CA GLU A 237 -3.55 -5.71 -1.39
C GLU A 237 -2.43 -5.90 -0.37
N GLY A 238 -1.96 -4.81 0.18
CA GLY A 238 -0.94 -4.81 1.22
C GLY A 238 -0.14 -3.52 1.27
N ALA A 239 0.87 -3.51 2.12
CA ALA A 239 1.83 -2.42 2.24
C ALA A 239 3.20 -2.93 2.65
N GLY A 240 4.24 -2.20 2.23
CA GLY A 240 5.62 -2.39 2.68
C GLY A 240 6.27 -1.05 2.99
N ALA A 241 7.04 -0.98 4.05
CA ALA A 241 7.80 0.21 4.44
C ALA A 241 9.22 -0.13 4.89
N LEU A 242 10.16 0.70 4.47
CA LEU A 242 11.55 0.69 4.90
C LEU A 242 11.92 2.05 5.48
N VAL A 243 12.69 2.05 6.56
CA VAL A 243 13.44 3.24 7.01
C VAL A 243 14.84 3.10 6.47
N LEU A 244 15.26 4.09 5.67
CA LEU A 244 16.61 4.23 5.16
C LEU A 244 17.30 5.34 5.93
N GLU A 245 18.58 5.14 6.27
CA GLU A 245 19.40 6.13 6.99
C GLU A 245 20.79 6.24 6.37
N ALA A 246 21.40 7.42 6.53
CA ALA A 246 22.83 7.54 6.31
C ALA A 246 23.57 6.67 7.32
N TYR A 247 24.55 5.90 6.85
CA TYR A 247 25.30 4.96 7.72
C TYR A 247 25.93 5.63 8.94
N ASP A 248 26.42 6.86 8.77
CA ASP A 248 27.06 7.62 9.85
C ASP A 248 26.03 8.17 10.87
N HIS A 249 24.74 8.08 10.56
CA HIS A 249 23.62 8.47 11.43
C HIS A 249 23.03 7.26 12.17
N ALA A 250 22.97 6.10 11.49
CA ALA A 250 22.47 4.85 12.04
C ALA A 250 23.47 4.25 13.08
#